data_fdb0207b7423e71c6b5d02512d45b598
#
_entry.id   fdb0207b7423e71c6b5d02512d45b598
#
_cell.length_a   1.000
_cell.length_b   1.000
_cell.length_c   1.000
_cell.angle_alpha   90.00
_cell.angle_beta   90.00
_cell.angle_gamma   90.00
#
_symmetry.space_group_name_H-M   'P 1'
#
loop_
_entity.id
_entity.type
_entity.pdbx_description
1 polymer ?
#
loop_
_entity_poly.entity_id
_entity_poly.type
_entity_poly.pdbx_seq_one_letter_code
_entity_poly.pdbx_strand_id
1 'polypeptide(L)'
;MEDNTITGEVKKKGWSFKIIMFWVIAFLITAGSAYYQRLTGPTYPSSGVVSFQGKDVKYKLDRSCDTSRNAVVKLENIDPTIKGFIEYKRYKTNDDKTLVEMKNDGGTLSAEFPTDKDRVYRVPAQKYEYRVILVKDNQKSEIPSEPVVLRFKGDVPLVILLIHVIVIFSAMLVSTRAGLEFFNSNANYKKFALWALAIMTLGGMVLGPIVQKYAFGELWTGIPFGIDLTDNKTLIAWIAWIVAAVASFRSKNPGRWVLGAALVTLIIFSIPHSVLSGNTPVK
;
A
#
# COMPACT_ATOMS: atom_id res chain seq x y z
N MET A 1 -22.96 60.18 -35.12
CA MET A 1 -21.84 59.32 -34.71
C MET A 1 -22.26 58.67 -33.40
N GLU A 2 -22.88 57.48 -33.49
CA GLU A 2 -23.27 56.74 -32.27
C GLU A 2 -22.13 55.75 -31.96
N ASP A 3 -21.59 55.96 -30.77
CA ASP A 3 -20.52 55.11 -30.22
C ASP A 3 -21.14 53.87 -29.60
N ASN A 4 -21.12 52.76 -30.34
CA ASN A 4 -21.56 51.44 -29.88
C ASN A 4 -20.43 50.77 -29.11
N THR A 5 -20.25 51.15 -27.84
CA THR A 5 -19.37 50.39 -26.93
C THR A 5 -20.03 49.10 -26.51
N ILE A 6 -19.68 47.99 -27.20
CA ILE A 6 -20.10 46.66 -26.81
C ILE A 6 -19.23 46.18 -25.62
N THR A 7 -19.68 46.45 -24.42
CA THR A 7 -19.12 45.84 -23.20
C THR A 7 -19.61 44.42 -23.08
N GLY A 8 -18.84 43.49 -23.70
CA GLY A 8 -19.05 42.07 -23.51
C GLY A 8 -18.70 41.65 -22.08
N GLU A 9 -19.71 41.57 -21.20
CA GLU A 9 -19.56 40.96 -19.87
C GLU A 9 -19.16 39.48 -20.06
N VAL A 10 -17.88 39.17 -19.78
CA VAL A 10 -17.41 37.79 -19.65
C VAL A 10 -18.03 37.19 -18.36
N LYS A 11 -19.21 36.61 -18.46
CA LYS A 11 -19.81 35.82 -17.38
C LYS A 11 -18.81 34.76 -16.93
N LYS A 12 -18.13 34.97 -15.82
CA LYS A 12 -17.36 33.92 -15.13
C LYS A 12 -18.31 32.77 -14.81
N LYS A 13 -18.23 31.69 -15.58
CA LYS A 13 -19.03 30.48 -15.40
C LYS A 13 -18.61 29.84 -14.06
N GLY A 14 -19.36 30.17 -13.00
CA GLY A 14 -19.14 29.58 -11.66
C GLY A 14 -19.26 28.05 -11.74
N TRP A 15 -18.56 27.37 -10.87
CA TRP A 15 -18.66 25.90 -10.77
C TRP A 15 -20.10 25.53 -10.40
N SER A 16 -20.75 24.72 -11.24
CA SER A 16 -22.06 24.17 -10.92
C SER A 16 -21.96 23.32 -9.65
N PHE A 17 -22.93 23.39 -8.74
CA PHE A 17 -23.06 22.53 -7.56
C PHE A 17 -22.80 21.05 -7.88
N LYS A 18 -23.29 20.58 -9.01
CA LYS A 18 -23.09 19.20 -9.50
C LYS A 18 -21.60 18.89 -9.72
N ILE A 19 -20.82 19.82 -10.26
CA ILE A 19 -19.37 19.62 -10.49
C ILE A 19 -18.65 19.51 -9.16
N ILE A 20 -18.97 20.36 -8.20
CA ILE A 20 -18.40 20.32 -6.85
C ILE A 20 -18.74 18.99 -6.18
N MET A 21 -19.99 18.57 -6.24
CA MET A 21 -20.47 17.31 -5.70
C MET A 21 -19.68 16.11 -6.27
N PHE A 22 -19.41 16.07 -7.57
CA PHE A 22 -18.62 15.00 -8.19
C PHE A 22 -17.18 14.95 -7.69
N TRP A 23 -16.55 16.10 -7.43
CA TRP A 23 -15.23 16.14 -6.84
C TRP A 23 -15.23 15.66 -5.38
N VAL A 24 -16.25 16.04 -4.61
CA VAL A 24 -16.42 15.56 -3.22
C VAL A 24 -16.62 14.05 -3.19
N ILE A 25 -17.50 13.50 -4.04
CA ILE A 25 -17.72 12.04 -4.15
C ILE A 25 -16.42 11.33 -4.55
N ALA A 26 -15.71 11.84 -5.56
CA ALA A 26 -14.45 11.26 -5.99
C ALA A 26 -13.40 11.26 -4.86
N PHE A 27 -13.33 12.34 -4.09
CA PHE A 27 -12.44 12.45 -2.94
C PHE A 27 -12.81 11.42 -1.84
N LEU A 28 -14.08 11.30 -1.49
CA LEU A 28 -14.54 10.35 -0.47
C LEU A 28 -14.28 8.90 -0.88
N ILE A 29 -14.51 8.55 -2.14
CA ILE A 29 -14.19 7.20 -2.67
C ILE A 29 -12.69 6.96 -2.61
N THR A 30 -11.87 7.92 -3.03
CA THR A 30 -10.40 7.80 -3.01
C THR A 30 -9.87 7.65 -1.59
N ALA A 31 -10.33 8.49 -0.66
CA ALA A 31 -9.93 8.45 0.74
C ALA A 31 -10.38 7.14 1.42
N GLY A 32 -11.62 6.70 1.16
CA GLY A 32 -12.15 5.43 1.66
C GLY A 32 -11.36 4.22 1.15
N SER A 33 -11.02 4.19 -0.14
CA SER A 33 -10.18 3.14 -0.72
C SER A 33 -8.76 3.13 -0.14
N ALA A 34 -8.15 4.31 0.05
CA ALA A 34 -6.84 4.43 0.69
C ALA A 34 -6.85 3.91 2.14
N TYR A 35 -7.89 4.28 2.89
CA TYR A 35 -8.08 3.81 4.26
C TYR A 35 -8.27 2.29 4.32
N TYR A 36 -9.13 1.74 3.45
CA TYR A 36 -9.34 0.30 3.33
C TYR A 36 -8.04 -0.45 3.00
N GLN A 37 -7.27 0.03 2.01
CA GLN A 37 -5.97 -0.55 1.66
C GLN A 37 -4.98 -0.51 2.84
N ARG A 38 -4.99 0.56 3.63
CA ARG A 38 -4.12 0.68 4.80
C ARG A 38 -4.45 -0.38 5.85
N LEU A 39 -5.72 -0.61 6.15
CA LEU A 39 -6.16 -1.56 7.17
C LEU A 39 -5.97 -3.02 6.75
N THR A 40 -6.20 -3.32 5.47
CA THR A 40 -6.17 -4.69 4.94
C THR A 40 -4.82 -5.08 4.34
N GLY A 41 -3.89 -4.12 4.25
CA GLY A 41 -2.58 -4.32 3.65
C GLY A 41 -1.68 -5.26 4.46
N PRO A 42 -0.78 -6.01 3.79
CA PRO A 42 0.11 -6.98 4.45
C PRO A 42 1.19 -6.34 5.33
N THR A 43 1.33 -5.02 5.29
CA THR A 43 2.24 -4.26 6.15
C THR A 43 1.56 -3.74 7.41
N TYR A 44 0.23 -3.91 7.54
CA TYR A 44 -0.48 -3.56 8.76
C TYR A 44 -0.04 -4.52 9.88
N PRO A 45 0.32 -4.00 11.07
CA PRO A 45 0.80 -4.84 12.17
C PRO A 45 -0.21 -5.93 12.54
N SER A 46 0.30 -7.11 12.91
CA SER A 46 -0.51 -8.16 13.54
C SER A 46 -0.71 -7.80 15.00
N SER A 47 -1.94 -7.65 15.43
CA SER A 47 -2.26 -7.29 16.83
C SER A 47 -3.37 -8.15 17.38
N GLY A 48 -3.35 -8.35 18.70
CA GLY A 48 -4.35 -9.13 19.40
C GLY A 48 -4.12 -9.14 20.90
N VAL A 49 -4.88 -9.98 21.58
CA VAL A 49 -4.79 -10.23 23.01
C VAL A 49 -4.70 -11.73 23.24
N VAL A 50 -3.78 -12.16 24.07
CA VAL A 50 -3.61 -13.57 24.46
C VAL A 50 -3.63 -13.65 25.97
N SER A 51 -4.42 -14.54 26.54
CA SER A 51 -4.40 -14.79 27.98
C SER A 51 -3.24 -15.70 28.34
N PHE A 52 -2.35 -15.24 29.22
CA PHE A 52 -1.24 -16.03 29.75
C PHE A 52 -1.12 -15.83 31.27
N GLN A 53 -1.11 -16.92 32.01
CA GLN A 53 -1.08 -16.90 33.49
C GLN A 53 -2.21 -16.05 34.13
N GLY A 54 -3.42 -16.12 33.55
CA GLY A 54 -4.59 -15.38 34.04
C GLY A 54 -4.55 -13.88 33.79
N LYS A 55 -3.57 -13.39 32.98
CA LYS A 55 -3.47 -11.98 32.55
C LYS A 55 -3.58 -11.87 31.04
N ASP A 56 -4.23 -10.83 30.59
CA ASP A 56 -4.34 -10.51 29.16
C ASP A 56 -3.09 -9.76 28.70
N VAL A 57 -2.36 -10.37 27.78
CA VAL A 57 -1.18 -9.81 27.11
C VAL A 57 -1.60 -9.26 25.75
N LYS A 58 -1.53 -7.95 25.60
CA LYS A 58 -1.73 -7.28 24.30
C LYS A 58 -0.45 -7.32 23.51
N TYR A 59 -0.56 -7.66 22.22
CA TYR A 59 0.58 -7.64 21.31
C TYR A 59 0.30 -6.83 20.06
N LYS A 60 1.36 -6.24 19.51
CA LYS A 60 1.39 -5.57 18.22
C LYS A 60 2.73 -5.88 17.55
N LEU A 61 2.70 -6.73 16.55
CA LEU A 61 3.87 -7.25 15.86
C LEU A 61 3.97 -6.66 14.46
N ASP A 62 5.09 -6.01 14.16
CA ASP A 62 5.31 -5.36 12.88
C ASP A 62 5.48 -6.38 11.76
N ARG A 63 4.99 -6.04 10.56
CA ARG A 63 5.08 -6.85 9.34
C ARG A 63 5.97 -6.23 8.28
N SER A 64 6.61 -5.11 8.57
CA SER A 64 7.55 -4.42 7.70
C SER A 64 8.60 -3.69 8.52
N CYS A 65 9.85 -3.76 8.11
CA CYS A 65 10.98 -3.04 8.69
C CYS A 65 11.93 -2.56 7.59
N ASP A 66 12.63 -1.45 7.83
CA ASP A 66 13.63 -0.94 6.90
C ASP A 66 14.94 -1.74 7.05
N THR A 67 15.69 -1.92 5.94
CA THR A 67 16.96 -2.65 5.96
C THR A 67 18.06 -1.95 6.75
N SER A 68 17.92 -0.66 7.03
CA SER A 68 18.86 0.14 7.81
C SER A 68 18.88 -0.20 9.31
N ARG A 69 17.86 -0.90 9.81
CA ARG A 69 17.70 -1.23 11.24
C ARG A 69 17.19 -2.65 11.47
N ASN A 70 17.34 -3.16 12.68
CA ASN A 70 16.73 -4.39 13.12
C ASN A 70 15.23 -4.17 13.40
N ALA A 71 14.45 -5.22 13.30
CA ALA A 71 13.09 -5.22 13.79
C ALA A 71 13.09 -5.32 15.32
N VAL A 72 12.32 -4.46 15.95
CA VAL A 72 12.19 -4.42 17.42
C VAL A 72 10.82 -4.98 17.79
N VAL A 73 10.81 -5.99 18.66
CA VAL A 73 9.58 -6.54 19.22
C VAL A 73 9.47 -6.11 20.67
N LYS A 74 8.30 -5.57 21.06
CA LYS A 74 8.01 -5.14 22.43
C LYS A 74 6.67 -5.70 22.89
N LEU A 75 6.63 -6.18 24.13
CA LEU A 75 5.43 -6.52 24.85
C LEU A 75 5.42 -5.78 26.18
N GLU A 76 4.35 -5.05 26.46
CA GLU A 76 4.21 -4.23 27.66
C GLU A 76 3.27 -4.88 28.69
N ASN A 77 3.35 -4.44 29.94
CA ASN A 77 2.55 -4.93 31.05
C ASN A 77 2.73 -6.44 31.35
N ILE A 78 3.95 -6.93 31.16
CA ILE A 78 4.33 -8.33 31.42
C ILE A 78 4.85 -8.45 32.85
N ASP A 79 4.42 -9.52 33.53
CA ASP A 79 4.94 -9.85 34.85
C ASP A 79 6.48 -10.01 34.77
N PRO A 80 7.25 -9.38 35.68
CA PRO A 80 8.71 -9.46 35.66
C PRO A 80 9.31 -10.87 35.71
N THR A 81 8.55 -11.85 36.21
CA THR A 81 8.96 -13.27 36.30
C THR A 81 8.79 -14.03 35.00
N ILE A 82 8.08 -13.47 33.99
CA ILE A 82 7.87 -14.08 32.68
C ILE A 82 9.11 -13.86 31.82
N LYS A 83 9.63 -14.94 31.25
CA LYS A 83 10.66 -14.89 30.22
C LYS A 83 10.02 -14.86 28.85
N GLY A 84 10.55 -14.04 27.95
CA GLY A 84 10.13 -13.93 26.55
C GLY A 84 11.26 -14.33 25.61
N PHE A 85 10.89 -14.92 24.49
CA PHE A 85 11.83 -15.24 23.41
C PHE A 85 11.18 -14.85 22.06
N ILE A 86 11.99 -14.32 21.14
CA ILE A 86 11.59 -14.23 19.73
C ILE A 86 12.08 -15.50 19.03
N GLU A 87 11.19 -16.27 18.45
CA GLU A 87 11.51 -17.36 17.54
C GLU A 87 11.36 -16.84 16.11
N TYR A 88 12.41 -16.93 15.29
CA TYR A 88 12.37 -16.50 13.91
C TYR A 88 13.22 -17.39 12.99
N LYS A 89 12.89 -17.39 11.69
CA LYS A 89 13.71 -17.91 10.58
C LYS A 89 13.40 -17.17 9.28
N ARG A 90 14.19 -17.36 8.24
CA ARG A 90 13.85 -16.85 6.91
C ARG A 90 12.56 -17.52 6.40
N TYR A 91 11.72 -16.72 5.79
CA TYR A 91 10.40 -17.19 5.32
C TYR A 91 10.55 -18.16 4.15
N LYS A 92 9.87 -19.31 4.22
CA LYS A 92 9.89 -20.39 3.22
C LYS A 92 11.29 -20.96 2.94
N THR A 93 12.14 -21.00 3.93
CA THR A 93 13.40 -21.73 3.89
C THR A 93 13.36 -22.92 4.84
N ASN A 94 14.32 -23.83 4.68
CA ASN A 94 14.55 -24.95 5.60
C ASN A 94 15.54 -24.59 6.71
N ASP A 95 15.73 -23.31 6.99
CA ASP A 95 16.63 -22.86 8.06
C ASP A 95 16.12 -23.34 9.43
N ASP A 96 17.05 -23.61 10.32
CA ASP A 96 16.75 -23.80 11.71
C ASP A 96 16.16 -22.52 12.32
N LYS A 97 15.26 -22.68 13.27
CA LYS A 97 14.70 -21.56 14.00
C LYS A 97 15.72 -20.98 14.98
N THR A 98 15.89 -19.68 14.93
CA THR A 98 16.72 -18.93 15.87
C THR A 98 15.85 -18.42 17.01
N LEU A 99 16.34 -18.59 18.25
CA LEU A 99 15.70 -18.05 19.45
C LEU A 99 16.53 -16.90 20.00
N VAL A 100 15.89 -15.76 20.25
CA VAL A 100 16.49 -14.58 20.87
C VAL A 100 15.75 -14.31 22.18
N GLU A 101 16.47 -14.30 23.30
CA GLU A 101 15.89 -13.95 24.59
C GLU A 101 15.54 -12.46 24.66
N MET A 102 14.36 -12.17 25.14
CA MET A 102 13.87 -10.80 25.33
C MET A 102 14.30 -10.30 26.72
N LYS A 103 14.80 -9.08 26.76
CA LYS A 103 15.09 -8.40 28.04
C LYS A 103 13.78 -7.93 28.65
N ASN A 104 13.61 -8.22 29.96
CA ASN A 104 12.52 -7.68 30.74
C ASN A 104 13.01 -6.47 31.54
N ASP A 105 12.51 -5.31 31.17
CA ASP A 105 12.83 -4.05 31.84
C ASP A 105 11.54 -3.44 32.40
N GLY A 106 11.38 -3.62 33.73
CA GLY A 106 10.22 -3.05 34.42
C GLY A 106 8.84 -3.50 33.92
N GLY A 107 8.71 -4.74 33.41
CA GLY A 107 7.45 -5.26 32.86
C GLY A 107 7.30 -5.03 31.35
N THR A 108 8.36 -4.60 30.67
CA THR A 108 8.42 -4.53 29.22
C THR A 108 9.43 -5.54 28.70
N LEU A 109 8.95 -6.55 27.99
CA LEU A 109 9.81 -7.46 27.23
C LEU A 109 10.18 -6.84 25.89
N SER A 110 11.48 -6.79 25.57
CA SER A 110 11.96 -6.27 24.30
C SER A 110 13.15 -7.05 23.77
N ALA A 111 13.21 -7.23 22.46
CA ALA A 111 14.36 -7.75 21.74
C ALA A 111 14.36 -7.29 20.29
N GLU A 112 15.51 -7.44 19.64
CA GLU A 112 15.73 -7.14 18.23
C GLU A 112 16.09 -8.39 17.45
N PHE A 113 15.64 -8.47 16.18
CA PHE A 113 16.05 -9.49 15.23
C PHE A 113 16.16 -8.89 13.80
N PRO A 114 16.85 -9.51 12.86
CA PRO A 114 17.72 -10.68 13.03
C PRO A 114 18.94 -10.37 13.90
N THR A 115 19.56 -11.40 14.45
CA THR A 115 20.83 -11.28 15.18
C THR A 115 21.98 -10.91 14.24
N ASP A 116 23.14 -10.55 14.80
CA ASP A 116 24.31 -10.21 13.98
C ASP A 116 24.73 -11.31 13.01
N LYS A 117 24.51 -12.58 13.36
CA LYS A 117 24.74 -13.74 12.50
C LYS A 117 23.94 -13.67 11.19
N ASP A 118 22.71 -13.16 11.27
CA ASP A 118 21.75 -13.15 10.17
C ASP A 118 21.64 -11.77 9.49
N ARG A 119 22.41 -10.79 9.93
CA ARG A 119 22.43 -9.43 9.37
C ARG A 119 22.71 -9.39 7.87
N VAL A 120 23.53 -10.31 7.38
CA VAL A 120 23.84 -10.45 5.95
C VAL A 120 22.59 -10.66 5.09
N TYR A 121 21.55 -11.24 5.67
CA TYR A 121 20.26 -11.47 5.00
C TYR A 121 19.25 -10.32 5.18
N ARG A 122 19.62 -9.22 5.80
CA ARG A 122 18.79 -8.03 5.90
C ARG A 122 18.89 -7.17 4.64
N VAL A 123 18.46 -7.76 3.53
CA VAL A 123 18.45 -7.13 2.20
C VAL A 123 17.03 -6.78 1.78
N PRO A 124 16.87 -5.82 0.84
CA PRO A 124 15.54 -5.50 0.30
C PRO A 124 14.79 -6.75 -0.16
N ALA A 125 13.49 -6.80 0.10
CA ALA A 125 12.57 -7.89 -0.17
C ALA A 125 12.72 -9.15 0.70
N GLN A 126 13.79 -9.31 1.49
CA GLN A 126 13.94 -10.44 2.40
C GLN A 126 12.78 -10.52 3.40
N LYS A 127 12.33 -11.73 3.66
CA LYS A 127 11.23 -12.00 4.60
C LYS A 127 11.69 -12.95 5.69
N TYR A 128 11.20 -12.69 6.90
CA TYR A 128 11.31 -13.56 8.04
C TYR A 128 9.92 -13.93 8.53
N GLU A 129 9.75 -15.13 9.03
CA GLU A 129 8.61 -15.49 9.87
C GLU A 129 9.08 -15.50 11.32
N TYR A 130 8.26 -14.92 12.21
CA TYR A 130 8.61 -14.80 13.61
C TYR A 130 7.38 -14.81 14.51
N ARG A 131 7.59 -15.15 15.77
CA ARG A 131 6.60 -15.09 16.86
C ARG A 131 7.30 -14.87 18.18
N VAL A 132 6.54 -14.48 19.19
CA VAL A 132 7.01 -14.39 20.58
C VAL A 132 6.58 -15.63 21.35
N ILE A 133 7.47 -16.14 22.15
CA ILE A 133 7.23 -17.25 23.06
C ILE A 133 7.36 -16.72 24.48
N LEU A 134 6.29 -16.82 25.27
CA LEU A 134 6.33 -16.55 26.70
C LEU A 134 6.46 -17.84 27.50
N VAL A 135 7.30 -17.80 28.53
CA VAL A 135 7.59 -18.96 29.38
C VAL A 135 7.54 -18.55 30.84
N LYS A 136 6.76 -19.29 31.63
CA LYS A 136 6.72 -19.19 33.11
C LYS A 136 6.24 -20.52 33.71
N ASP A 137 6.88 -20.99 34.76
CA ASP A 137 6.49 -22.17 35.54
C ASP A 137 6.18 -23.41 34.68
N ASN A 138 7.09 -23.73 33.71
CA ASN A 138 6.92 -24.78 32.69
C ASN A 138 5.73 -24.61 31.73
N GLN A 139 4.99 -23.52 31.80
CA GLN A 139 3.99 -23.19 30.78
C GLN A 139 4.61 -22.35 29.67
N LYS A 140 4.21 -22.65 28.43
CA LYS A 140 4.64 -21.97 27.21
C LYS A 140 3.42 -21.42 26.47
N SER A 141 3.49 -20.17 26.01
CA SER A 141 2.49 -19.59 25.12
C SER A 141 3.17 -18.98 23.88
N GLU A 142 2.63 -19.27 22.71
CA GLU A 142 3.12 -18.73 21.42
C GLU A 142 2.21 -17.59 20.96
N ILE A 143 2.78 -16.46 20.63
CA ILE A 143 2.07 -15.21 20.32
C ILE A 143 2.55 -14.64 18.97
N PRO A 144 1.69 -14.58 17.96
CA PRO A 144 0.42 -15.31 17.85
C PRO A 144 0.65 -16.80 17.62
N SER A 145 -0.42 -17.60 17.57
CA SER A 145 -0.34 -19.04 17.25
C SER A 145 0.33 -19.30 15.91
N GLU A 146 -0.03 -18.53 14.88
CA GLU A 146 0.61 -18.57 13.56
C GLU A 146 1.71 -17.49 13.48
N PRO A 147 2.92 -17.83 12.97
CA PRO A 147 4.00 -16.88 12.86
C PRO A 147 3.66 -15.69 11.96
N VAL A 148 4.14 -14.53 12.35
CA VAL A 148 3.99 -13.28 11.59
C VAL A 148 5.10 -13.18 10.55
N VAL A 149 4.74 -12.82 9.32
CA VAL A 149 5.74 -12.56 8.27
C VAL A 149 6.15 -11.08 8.30
N LEU A 150 7.42 -10.81 8.56
CA LEU A 150 8.07 -9.51 8.46
C LEU A 150 8.81 -9.44 7.12
N ARG A 151 8.62 -8.33 6.38
CA ARG A 151 9.39 -8.03 5.17
C ARG A 151 10.35 -6.88 5.43
N PHE A 152 11.62 -7.06 5.09
CA PHE A 152 12.57 -5.97 5.01
C PHE A 152 12.41 -5.23 3.67
N LYS A 153 12.47 -3.91 3.71
CA LYS A 153 12.43 -3.03 2.54
C LYS A 153 13.58 -2.04 2.60
N GLY A 154 14.14 -1.69 1.46
CA GLY A 154 15.15 -0.66 1.34
C GLY A 154 14.60 0.72 1.70
N ASP A 155 15.48 1.63 2.05
CA ASP A 155 15.14 3.01 2.40
C ASP A 155 14.80 3.80 1.13
N VAL A 156 13.55 4.18 1.00
CA VAL A 156 13.08 5.05 -0.08
C VAL A 156 13.26 6.51 0.34
N PRO A 157 13.97 7.35 -0.44
CA PRO A 157 14.07 8.77 -0.12
C PRO A 157 12.69 9.40 0.07
N LEU A 158 12.49 10.08 1.21
CA LEU A 158 11.18 10.59 1.61
C LEU A 158 10.53 11.48 0.54
N VAL A 159 11.33 12.30 -0.14
CA VAL A 159 10.83 13.19 -1.21
C VAL A 159 10.24 12.38 -2.37
N ILE A 160 10.93 11.32 -2.81
CA ILE A 160 10.46 10.44 -3.89
C ILE A 160 9.16 9.74 -3.46
N LEU A 161 9.13 9.22 -2.24
CA LEU A 161 7.97 8.55 -1.68
C LEU A 161 6.75 9.50 -1.61
N LEU A 162 6.93 10.72 -1.11
CA LEU A 162 5.85 11.70 -0.98
C LEU A 162 5.32 12.11 -2.37
N ILE A 163 6.19 12.40 -3.33
CA ILE A 163 5.77 12.74 -4.69
C ILE A 163 4.99 11.58 -5.31
N HIS A 164 5.51 10.35 -5.20
CA HIS A 164 4.80 9.17 -5.73
C HIS A 164 3.41 9.01 -5.10
N VAL A 165 3.31 9.10 -3.78
CA VAL A 165 2.04 8.97 -3.05
C VAL A 165 1.03 10.04 -3.51
N ILE A 166 1.45 11.30 -3.58
CA ILE A 166 0.57 12.40 -4.04
C ILE A 166 0.09 12.14 -5.47
N VAL A 167 0.99 11.77 -6.37
CA VAL A 167 0.66 11.57 -7.79
C VAL A 167 -0.24 10.35 -7.97
N ILE A 168 0.02 9.22 -7.31
CA ILE A 168 -0.81 8.02 -7.48
C ILE A 168 -2.22 8.19 -6.89
N PHE A 169 -2.36 8.88 -5.74
CA PHE A 169 -3.68 9.23 -5.21
C PHE A 169 -4.40 10.26 -6.07
N SER A 170 -3.69 11.21 -6.68
CA SER A 170 -4.25 12.12 -7.68
C SER A 170 -4.74 11.36 -8.92
N ALA A 171 -4.01 10.33 -9.38
CA ALA A 171 -4.44 9.47 -10.47
C ALA A 171 -5.76 8.77 -10.14
N MET A 172 -5.89 8.21 -8.93
CA MET A 172 -7.13 7.58 -8.48
C MET A 172 -8.28 8.58 -8.35
N LEU A 173 -8.02 9.76 -7.79
CA LEU A 173 -9.01 10.84 -7.67
C LEU A 173 -9.54 11.28 -9.03
N VAL A 174 -8.64 11.57 -9.98
CA VAL A 174 -9.01 11.99 -11.34
C VAL A 174 -9.68 10.85 -12.10
N SER A 175 -9.25 9.61 -11.91
CA SER A 175 -9.88 8.40 -12.46
C SER A 175 -11.34 8.28 -12.01
N THR A 176 -11.59 8.37 -10.71
CA THR A 176 -12.95 8.31 -10.13
C THR A 176 -13.79 9.49 -10.62
N ARG A 177 -13.21 10.68 -10.64
CA ARG A 177 -13.89 11.89 -11.16
C ARG A 177 -14.22 11.74 -12.65
N ALA A 178 -13.35 11.13 -13.44
CA ALA A 178 -13.61 10.84 -14.86
C ALA A 178 -14.78 9.87 -15.04
N GLY A 179 -14.84 8.81 -14.23
CA GLY A 179 -15.98 7.88 -14.24
C GLY A 179 -17.32 8.57 -13.95
N LEU A 180 -17.33 9.51 -13.00
CA LEU A 180 -18.53 10.30 -12.66
C LEU A 180 -19.00 11.21 -13.80
N GLU A 181 -18.14 11.53 -14.79
CA GLU A 181 -18.59 12.25 -16.00
C GLU A 181 -19.67 11.49 -16.78
N PHE A 182 -19.78 10.18 -16.63
CA PHE A 182 -20.86 9.39 -17.23
C PHE A 182 -22.26 9.91 -16.86
N PHE A 183 -22.39 10.47 -15.67
CA PHE A 183 -23.63 11.05 -15.16
C PHE A 183 -23.78 12.55 -15.46
N ASN A 184 -22.88 13.13 -16.26
CA ASN A 184 -22.86 14.53 -16.63
C ASN A 184 -23.35 14.74 -18.07
N SER A 185 -24.42 15.50 -18.23
CA SER A 185 -24.98 15.83 -19.57
C SER A 185 -23.98 16.62 -20.45
N ASN A 186 -23.09 17.38 -19.82
CA ASN A 186 -22.05 18.19 -20.50
C ASN A 186 -20.65 17.58 -20.27
N ALA A 187 -20.54 16.27 -20.39
CA ALA A 187 -19.31 15.53 -20.08
C ALA A 187 -18.17 15.87 -21.04
N ASN A 188 -16.95 16.00 -20.48
CA ASN A 188 -15.72 16.17 -21.25
C ASN A 188 -14.82 14.94 -21.09
N TYR A 189 -15.28 13.82 -21.68
CA TYR A 189 -14.58 12.53 -21.56
C TYR A 189 -13.13 12.57 -22.06
N LYS A 190 -12.84 13.28 -23.16
CA LYS A 190 -11.48 13.40 -23.71
C LYS A 190 -10.52 14.02 -22.70
N LYS A 191 -10.92 15.14 -22.11
CA LYS A 191 -10.10 15.85 -21.12
C LYS A 191 -9.79 14.95 -19.91
N PHE A 192 -10.81 14.35 -19.32
CA PHE A 192 -10.63 13.54 -18.13
C PHE A 192 -9.88 12.24 -18.40
N ALA A 193 -10.11 11.57 -19.55
CA ALA A 193 -9.38 10.38 -19.93
C ALA A 193 -7.89 10.66 -20.13
N LEU A 194 -7.54 11.76 -20.79
CA LEU A 194 -6.15 12.16 -20.98
C LEU A 194 -5.45 12.53 -19.66
N TRP A 195 -6.13 13.27 -18.78
CA TRP A 195 -5.56 13.58 -17.46
C TRP A 195 -5.37 12.32 -16.61
N ALA A 196 -6.36 11.42 -16.57
CA ALA A 196 -6.25 10.16 -15.84
C ALA A 196 -5.08 9.31 -16.39
N LEU A 197 -4.96 9.18 -17.70
CA LEU A 197 -3.84 8.48 -18.33
C LEU A 197 -2.49 9.13 -18.01
N ALA A 198 -2.37 10.45 -18.16
CA ALA A 198 -1.11 11.16 -17.91
C ALA A 198 -0.63 11.00 -16.46
N ILE A 199 -1.53 11.21 -15.50
CA ILE A 199 -1.18 11.12 -14.07
C ILE A 199 -0.92 9.64 -13.68
N MET A 200 -1.69 8.68 -14.24
CA MET A 200 -1.44 7.24 -14.04
C MET A 200 -0.09 6.82 -14.63
N THR A 201 0.29 7.34 -15.79
CA THR A 201 1.62 7.09 -16.38
C THR A 201 2.71 7.61 -15.46
N LEU A 202 2.61 8.86 -15.01
CA LEU A 202 3.61 9.45 -14.12
C LEU A 202 3.69 8.71 -12.77
N GLY A 203 2.55 8.48 -12.12
CA GLY A 203 2.50 7.85 -10.80
C GLY A 203 2.80 6.36 -10.84
N GLY A 204 2.15 5.63 -11.75
CA GLY A 204 2.22 4.18 -11.81
C GLY A 204 3.42 3.64 -12.61
N MET A 205 3.67 4.20 -13.80
CA MET A 205 4.67 3.64 -14.73
C MET A 205 6.06 4.31 -14.63
N VAL A 206 6.17 5.48 -14.01
CA VAL A 206 7.45 6.17 -13.81
C VAL A 206 7.85 6.15 -12.35
N LEU A 207 7.07 6.79 -11.46
CA LEU A 207 7.43 6.91 -10.05
C LEU A 207 7.29 5.58 -9.30
N GLY A 208 6.32 4.72 -9.65
CA GLY A 208 6.15 3.40 -9.07
C GLY A 208 7.40 2.53 -9.19
N PRO A 209 7.95 2.29 -10.39
CA PRO A 209 9.21 1.58 -10.59
C PRO A 209 10.40 2.20 -9.83
N ILE A 210 10.50 3.52 -9.76
CA ILE A 210 11.56 4.19 -8.99
C ILE A 210 11.46 3.85 -7.50
N VAL A 211 10.25 3.98 -6.91
CA VAL A 211 10.01 3.60 -5.51
C VAL A 211 10.30 2.13 -5.29
N GLN A 212 9.88 1.26 -6.21
CA GLN A 212 10.13 -0.18 -6.14
C GLN A 212 11.62 -0.52 -6.18
N LYS A 213 12.40 0.18 -7.00
CA LYS A 213 13.86 0.01 -7.05
C LYS A 213 14.52 0.28 -5.70
N TYR A 214 14.13 1.36 -5.03
CA TYR A 214 14.62 1.66 -3.68
C TYR A 214 14.13 0.64 -2.65
N ALA A 215 12.84 0.29 -2.70
CA ALA A 215 12.23 -0.57 -1.69
C ALA A 215 12.61 -2.05 -1.82
N PHE A 216 12.80 -2.55 -3.05
CA PHE A 216 12.95 -3.98 -3.31
C PHE A 216 14.10 -4.36 -4.24
N GLY A 217 14.86 -3.39 -4.75
CA GLY A 217 16.04 -3.64 -5.57
C GLY A 217 15.77 -3.75 -7.08
N GLU A 218 14.51 -3.93 -7.51
CA GLU A 218 14.10 -4.10 -8.90
C GLU A 218 13.17 -2.97 -9.33
N LEU A 219 13.29 -2.53 -10.60
CA LEU A 219 12.41 -1.48 -11.15
C LEU A 219 11.00 -2.01 -11.45
N TRP A 220 10.92 -3.28 -11.90
CA TRP A 220 9.68 -3.89 -12.33
C TRP A 220 9.76 -5.40 -12.17
N THR A 221 8.78 -6.00 -11.53
CA THR A 221 8.67 -7.45 -11.29
C THR A 221 7.33 -8.02 -11.75
N GLY A 222 6.54 -7.23 -12.48
CA GLY A 222 5.33 -7.64 -13.17
C GLY A 222 5.60 -8.21 -14.56
N ILE A 223 4.54 -8.52 -15.30
CA ILE A 223 4.60 -9.02 -16.68
C ILE A 223 5.37 -8.00 -17.56
N PRO A 224 6.31 -8.43 -18.43
CA PRO A 224 6.65 -9.82 -18.78
C PRO A 224 7.74 -10.46 -17.90
N PHE A 225 8.33 -9.74 -16.93
CA PHE A 225 9.51 -10.19 -16.18
C PHE A 225 9.16 -11.01 -14.93
N GLY A 226 7.90 -10.97 -14.48
CA GLY A 226 7.44 -11.69 -13.31
C GLY A 226 5.93 -11.59 -13.11
N ILE A 227 5.49 -11.98 -11.92
CA ILE A 227 4.06 -12.07 -11.55
C ILE A 227 3.70 -11.17 -10.36
N ASP A 228 4.52 -10.15 -10.05
CA ASP A 228 4.20 -9.28 -8.93
C ASP A 228 2.82 -8.63 -9.12
N LEU A 229 1.99 -8.77 -8.08
CA LEU A 229 0.61 -8.32 -8.14
C LEU A 229 0.51 -6.79 -8.23
N THR A 230 1.41 -6.05 -7.60
CA THR A 230 1.36 -4.59 -7.56
C THR A 230 1.64 -3.99 -8.94
N ASP A 231 2.69 -4.50 -9.59
CA ASP A 231 3.06 -4.08 -10.94
C ASP A 231 1.97 -4.45 -11.95
N ASN A 232 1.49 -5.68 -11.90
CA ASN A 232 0.46 -6.17 -12.82
C ASN A 232 -0.85 -5.39 -12.66
N LYS A 233 -1.25 -5.04 -11.45
CA LYS A 233 -2.41 -4.19 -11.19
C LYS A 233 -2.25 -2.81 -11.84
N THR A 234 -1.09 -2.20 -11.65
CA THR A 234 -0.77 -0.89 -12.23
C THR A 234 -0.81 -0.95 -13.75
N LEU A 235 -0.23 -2.01 -14.34
CA LEU A 235 -0.24 -2.24 -15.79
C LEU A 235 -1.68 -2.36 -16.34
N ILE A 236 -2.54 -3.15 -15.67
CA ILE A 236 -3.94 -3.31 -16.10
C ILE A 236 -4.70 -1.99 -16.03
N ALA A 237 -4.54 -1.21 -14.95
CA ALA A 237 -5.16 0.10 -14.84
C ALA A 237 -4.67 1.06 -15.93
N TRP A 238 -3.38 1.06 -16.21
CA TRP A 238 -2.78 1.89 -17.24
C TRP A 238 -3.29 1.54 -18.65
N ILE A 239 -3.35 0.24 -18.99
CA ILE A 239 -3.91 -0.24 -20.26
C ILE A 239 -5.39 0.17 -20.37
N ALA A 240 -6.18 0.02 -19.32
CA ALA A 240 -7.58 0.43 -19.30
C ALA A 240 -7.73 1.93 -19.63
N TRP A 241 -6.84 2.78 -19.12
CA TRP A 241 -6.84 4.21 -19.43
C TRP A 241 -6.35 4.53 -20.83
N ILE A 242 -5.39 3.77 -21.40
CA ILE A 242 -5.02 3.89 -22.83
C ILE A 242 -6.25 3.61 -23.70
N VAL A 243 -6.94 2.49 -23.45
CA VAL A 243 -8.14 2.11 -24.20
C VAL A 243 -9.23 3.18 -24.08
N ALA A 244 -9.50 3.68 -22.86
CA ALA A 244 -10.49 4.73 -22.65
C ALA A 244 -10.10 6.05 -23.34
N ALA A 245 -8.83 6.43 -23.32
CA ALA A 245 -8.33 7.61 -24.01
C ALA A 245 -8.55 7.48 -25.52
N VAL A 246 -8.12 6.37 -26.15
CA VAL A 246 -8.35 6.12 -27.59
C VAL A 246 -9.83 6.11 -27.92
N ALA A 247 -10.64 5.41 -27.11
CA ALA A 247 -12.09 5.33 -27.31
C ALA A 247 -12.78 6.69 -27.15
N SER A 248 -12.25 7.60 -26.32
CA SER A 248 -12.79 8.95 -26.15
C SER A 248 -12.73 9.79 -27.44
N PHE A 249 -11.86 9.43 -28.39
CA PHE A 249 -11.74 10.09 -29.70
C PHE A 249 -12.48 9.35 -30.81
N ARG A 250 -12.66 8.04 -30.70
CA ARG A 250 -13.12 7.19 -31.81
C ARG A 250 -14.51 6.57 -31.60
N SER A 251 -14.93 6.37 -30.33
CA SER A 251 -16.17 5.68 -30.02
C SER A 251 -17.40 6.59 -30.12
N LYS A 252 -18.52 6.02 -30.56
CA LYS A 252 -19.84 6.67 -30.47
C LYS A 252 -20.34 6.83 -29.01
N ASN A 253 -19.83 5.99 -28.09
CA ASN A 253 -20.22 5.97 -26.68
C ASN A 253 -18.98 6.10 -25.77
N PRO A 254 -18.23 7.21 -25.79
CA PRO A 254 -16.98 7.37 -25.05
C PRO A 254 -17.17 7.23 -23.52
N GLY A 255 -18.33 7.64 -23.00
CA GLY A 255 -18.62 7.56 -21.56
C GLY A 255 -18.56 6.15 -20.99
N ARG A 256 -18.96 5.12 -21.75
CA ARG A 256 -18.91 3.72 -21.31
C ARG A 256 -17.47 3.24 -21.11
N TRP A 257 -16.55 3.64 -22.00
CA TRP A 257 -15.14 3.28 -21.91
C TRP A 257 -14.44 3.97 -20.74
N VAL A 258 -14.75 5.26 -20.54
CA VAL A 258 -14.21 6.03 -19.42
C VAL A 258 -14.75 5.51 -18.08
N LEU A 259 -16.03 5.19 -17.99
CA LEU A 259 -16.63 4.56 -16.80
C LEU A 259 -15.99 3.19 -16.54
N GLY A 260 -15.84 2.36 -17.58
CA GLY A 260 -15.20 1.05 -17.46
C GLY A 260 -13.76 1.15 -16.93
N ALA A 261 -12.93 2.05 -17.47
CA ALA A 261 -11.57 2.27 -16.98
C ALA A 261 -11.54 2.76 -15.52
N ALA A 262 -12.46 3.65 -15.15
CA ALA A 262 -12.58 4.13 -13.76
C ALA A 262 -12.96 2.99 -12.80
N LEU A 263 -13.91 2.13 -13.18
CA LEU A 263 -14.29 0.97 -12.37
C LEU A 263 -13.15 -0.05 -12.26
N VAL A 264 -12.46 -0.37 -13.35
CA VAL A 264 -11.26 -1.23 -13.33
C VAL A 264 -10.21 -0.65 -12.38
N THR A 265 -9.93 0.65 -12.47
CA THR A 265 -8.97 1.32 -11.59
C THR A 265 -9.42 1.22 -10.12
N LEU A 266 -10.69 1.50 -9.82
CA LEU A 266 -11.21 1.44 -8.46
C LEU A 266 -11.10 0.02 -7.87
N ILE A 267 -11.49 -1.01 -8.62
CA ILE A 267 -11.39 -2.42 -8.20
C ILE A 267 -9.93 -2.77 -7.92
N ILE A 268 -9.04 -2.47 -8.85
CA ILE A 268 -7.62 -2.79 -8.75
C ILE A 268 -6.96 -2.09 -7.56
N PHE A 269 -7.25 -0.82 -7.34
CA PHE A 269 -6.73 -0.07 -6.20
C PHE A 269 -7.40 -0.45 -4.88
N SER A 270 -8.55 -1.13 -4.88
CA SER A 270 -9.13 -1.70 -3.66
C SER A 270 -8.45 -3.00 -3.22
N ILE A 271 -7.73 -3.70 -4.10
CA ILE A 271 -6.96 -4.88 -3.73
C ILE A 271 -5.68 -4.44 -3.00
N PRO A 272 -5.44 -4.87 -1.74
CA PRO A 272 -4.27 -4.46 -0.99
C PRO A 272 -2.96 -4.80 -1.71
N HIS A 273 -1.94 -3.96 -1.53
CA HIS A 273 -0.62 -4.17 -2.12
C HIS A 273 0.03 -5.41 -1.51
N SER A 274 0.73 -6.18 -2.33
CA SER A 274 1.58 -7.30 -1.88
C SER A 274 0.87 -8.48 -1.18
N VAL A 275 -0.45 -8.64 -1.32
CA VAL A 275 -1.17 -9.79 -0.73
C VAL A 275 -0.59 -11.12 -1.23
N LEU A 276 -0.23 -11.22 -2.50
CA LEU A 276 0.34 -12.43 -3.11
C LEU A 276 1.88 -12.43 -3.22
N SER A 277 2.56 -11.32 -2.96
CA SER A 277 4.03 -11.26 -3.02
C SER A 277 4.73 -12.08 -1.92
N GLY A 278 3.95 -12.74 -1.06
CA GLY A 278 4.41 -13.75 -0.11
C GLY A 278 5.03 -14.99 -0.77
N ASN A 279 4.81 -15.23 -2.05
CA ASN A 279 5.13 -16.50 -2.71
C ASN A 279 6.37 -16.48 -3.61
N THR A 280 7.01 -15.34 -3.87
CA THR A 280 8.25 -15.31 -4.63
C THR A 280 9.43 -15.65 -3.73
N PRO A 281 10.19 -16.75 -3.99
CA PRO A 281 11.46 -16.98 -3.33
C PRO A 281 12.40 -15.81 -3.67
N VAL A 282 13.09 -15.29 -2.68
CA VAL A 282 14.24 -14.42 -2.94
C VAL A 282 15.32 -15.32 -3.55
N LYS A 283 15.78 -14.99 -4.75
CA LYS A 283 16.90 -15.68 -5.42
C LYS A 283 18.18 -15.49 -4.65
#